data_b6f153909197123083162f54f72b967e
#
_entry.id   b6f153909197123083162f54f72b967e
#
_cell.length_a   1.000
_cell.length_b   1.000
_cell.length_c   1.000
_cell.angle_alpha   90.00
_cell.angle_beta   90.00
_cell.angle_gamma   90.00
#
_symmetry.space_group_name_H-M   'P 1'
#
loop_
_entity.id
_entity.type
_entity.pdbx_description
1 polymer ?
#
loop_
_entity_poly.entity_id
_entity_poly.type
_entity_poly.pdbx_seq_one_letter_code
_entity_poly.pdbx_strand_id
1 'polypeptide(L)'
;MKKFFAYALMFVSGAVFAQSPAAPSPELLQIIDKSTKFVVNTPKGPVEITRVMTSCAKNKGWLQPLIPIKGVVPVDEIDVLNALNDKDSIVVDMRVVDDRVKGTIPGSVGIPYTEVAMRMDELGCKKPAAGSTKWDCSKAKKVYAFCNGPVCPQSPMAMAAMTRDGFPATKIYYYRGGMLDWDALGLTTIKGEF
;
A
#
# COMPACT_ATOMS: atom_id res chain seq x y z
N MET A 1 0.00 91.50 -23.09
CA MET A 1 -0.90 90.46 -22.47
C MET A 1 -0.34 89.10 -22.86
N LYS A 2 0.41 88.48 -21.95
CA LYS A 2 1.00 87.09 -22.17
C LYS A 2 0.15 86.11 -21.40
N LYS A 3 -0.49 85.17 -22.17
CA LYS A 3 -1.27 84.05 -21.57
C LYS A 3 -0.33 82.88 -21.31
N PHE A 4 -0.17 82.50 -20.05
CA PHE A 4 0.49 81.27 -19.63
C PHE A 4 -0.52 80.11 -19.68
N PHE A 5 -0.21 79.10 -20.49
CA PHE A 5 -0.91 77.80 -20.50
C PHE A 5 -0.15 76.88 -19.54
N ALA A 6 -0.81 76.46 -18.44
CA ALA A 6 -0.28 75.46 -17.55
C ALA A 6 -0.72 74.08 -18.01
N TYR A 7 0.23 73.21 -18.42
CA TYR A 7 -0.03 71.80 -18.70
C TYR A 7 0.06 71.01 -17.38
N ALA A 8 -1.07 70.47 -17.00
CA ALA A 8 -1.11 69.52 -15.88
C ALA A 8 -0.74 68.13 -16.39
N LEU A 9 0.42 67.57 -15.96
CA LEU A 9 0.80 66.19 -16.18
C LEU A 9 0.06 65.30 -15.16
N MET A 10 -0.90 64.51 -15.64
CA MET A 10 -1.48 63.43 -14.84
C MET A 10 -0.54 62.22 -14.83
N PHE A 11 0.06 61.92 -13.69
CA PHE A 11 0.76 60.66 -13.44
C PHE A 11 -0.28 59.58 -13.12
N VAL A 12 -0.49 58.67 -14.08
CA VAL A 12 -1.26 57.42 -13.83
C VAL A 12 -0.29 56.43 -13.21
N SER A 13 -0.37 56.27 -11.88
CA SER A 13 0.35 55.24 -11.14
C SER A 13 -0.34 53.88 -11.40
N GLY A 14 0.17 53.10 -12.36
CA GLY A 14 -0.25 51.73 -12.54
C GLY A 14 0.22 50.86 -11.38
N ALA A 15 -0.69 50.41 -10.54
CA ALA A 15 -0.41 49.40 -9.54
C ALA A 15 -0.15 48.05 -10.23
N VAL A 16 1.10 47.63 -10.28
CA VAL A 16 1.50 46.30 -10.71
C VAL A 16 1.13 45.31 -9.58
N PHE A 17 0.01 44.62 -9.72
CA PHE A 17 -0.30 43.50 -8.84
C PHE A 17 0.66 42.36 -9.17
N ALA A 18 1.68 42.16 -8.32
CA ALA A 18 2.52 40.96 -8.37
C ALA A 18 1.63 39.76 -8.03
N GLN A 19 1.31 38.95 -9.05
CA GLN A 19 0.67 37.65 -8.82
C GLN A 19 1.66 36.75 -8.07
N SER A 20 1.30 36.38 -6.83
CA SER A 20 2.02 35.36 -6.11
C SER A 20 2.10 34.08 -6.95
N PRO A 21 3.28 33.43 -7.06
CA PRO A 21 3.38 32.17 -7.79
C PRO A 21 2.36 31.17 -7.23
N ALA A 22 1.55 30.60 -8.10
CA ALA A 22 0.59 29.56 -7.71
C ALA A 22 1.36 28.42 -7.02
N ALA A 23 0.86 27.95 -5.88
CA ALA A 23 1.44 26.79 -5.21
C ALA A 23 1.50 25.62 -6.21
N PRO A 24 2.61 24.85 -6.25
CA PRO A 24 2.72 23.73 -7.17
C PRO A 24 1.54 22.78 -6.96
N SER A 25 0.90 22.39 -8.05
CA SER A 25 -0.18 21.41 -8.00
C SER A 25 0.33 20.10 -7.40
N PRO A 26 -0.45 19.43 -6.52
CA PRO A 26 0.00 18.20 -5.89
C PRO A 26 0.29 17.12 -6.94
N GLU A 27 1.37 16.35 -6.72
CA GLU A 27 1.74 15.22 -7.56
C GLU A 27 0.58 14.21 -7.60
N LEU A 28 0.10 13.88 -8.81
CA LEU A 28 -0.91 12.85 -9.00
C LEU A 28 -0.27 11.47 -8.89
N LEU A 29 -0.85 10.63 -8.03
CA LEU A 29 -0.41 9.26 -7.79
C LEU A 29 -1.21 8.27 -8.65
N GLN A 30 -0.62 7.12 -8.92
CA GLN A 30 -1.28 6.04 -9.65
C GLN A 30 -2.49 5.50 -8.86
N ILE A 31 -3.58 5.22 -9.57
CA ILE A 31 -4.81 4.64 -9.01
C ILE A 31 -4.88 3.16 -9.38
N ILE A 32 -4.89 2.84 -10.66
CA ILE A 32 -4.93 1.48 -11.18
C ILE A 32 -3.78 1.36 -12.18
N ASP A 33 -2.84 0.45 -11.92
CA ASP A 33 -1.63 0.28 -12.70
C ASP A 33 -0.93 1.64 -12.93
N LYS A 34 -0.70 2.04 -14.17
CA LYS A 34 -0.03 3.31 -14.54
C LYS A 34 -0.97 4.51 -14.60
N SER A 35 -2.29 4.31 -14.47
CA SER A 35 -3.26 5.39 -14.57
C SER A 35 -3.29 6.25 -13.30
N THR A 36 -3.18 7.56 -13.46
CA THR A 36 -3.31 8.57 -12.39
C THR A 36 -4.72 9.16 -12.29
N LYS A 37 -5.61 8.77 -13.23
CA LYS A 37 -6.98 9.28 -13.32
C LYS A 37 -7.95 8.13 -13.55
N PHE A 38 -9.13 8.23 -12.95
CA PHE A 38 -10.25 7.34 -13.18
C PHE A 38 -11.50 8.19 -13.47
N VAL A 39 -12.11 8.01 -14.63
CA VAL A 39 -13.28 8.81 -15.04
C VAL A 39 -14.55 8.05 -14.69
N VAL A 40 -15.44 8.72 -13.96
CA VAL A 40 -16.80 8.24 -13.65
C VAL A 40 -17.82 9.06 -14.40
N ASN A 41 -18.70 8.41 -15.15
CA ASN A 41 -19.82 9.06 -15.81
C ASN A 41 -20.99 9.22 -14.82
N THR A 42 -21.30 10.46 -14.46
CA THR A 42 -22.43 10.77 -13.57
C THR A 42 -23.58 11.39 -14.37
N PRO A 43 -24.81 11.45 -13.83
CA PRO A 43 -25.93 12.16 -14.49
C PRO A 43 -25.64 13.65 -14.76
N LYS A 44 -24.67 14.25 -14.09
CA LYS A 44 -24.25 15.64 -14.27
C LYS A 44 -23.04 15.79 -15.21
N GLY A 45 -22.59 14.70 -15.84
CA GLY A 45 -21.42 14.65 -16.69
C GLY A 45 -20.26 13.83 -16.08
N PRO A 46 -19.14 13.68 -16.83
CA PRO A 46 -17.99 12.93 -16.36
C PRO A 46 -17.27 13.66 -15.22
N VAL A 47 -16.82 12.87 -14.23
CA VAL A 47 -16.02 13.34 -13.09
C VAL A 47 -14.71 12.56 -13.06
N GLU A 48 -13.59 13.28 -12.99
CA GLU A 48 -12.28 12.66 -12.79
C GLU A 48 -12.02 12.42 -11.30
N ILE A 49 -11.71 11.16 -10.95
CA ILE A 49 -11.16 10.79 -9.64
C ILE A 49 -9.64 10.73 -9.78
N THR A 50 -8.94 11.43 -8.89
CA THR A 50 -7.47 11.44 -8.81
C THR A 50 -7.03 11.03 -7.42
N ARG A 51 -5.75 10.68 -7.26
CA ARG A 51 -5.15 10.37 -5.97
C ARG A 51 -3.90 11.22 -5.76
N VAL A 52 -3.78 11.80 -4.58
CA VAL A 52 -2.61 12.59 -4.16
C VAL A 52 -2.08 12.06 -2.83
N MET A 53 -0.86 12.44 -2.46
CA MET A 53 -0.33 12.14 -1.12
C MET A 53 -1.14 12.88 -0.06
N THR A 54 -1.47 12.17 1.00
CA THR A 54 -2.12 12.72 2.20
C THR A 54 -1.37 12.24 3.45
N SER A 55 -1.74 12.73 4.62
CA SER A 55 -1.19 12.24 5.90
C SER A 55 -1.40 10.73 6.10
N CYS A 56 -2.46 10.17 5.53
CA CYS A 56 -2.80 8.75 5.60
C CYS A 56 -2.26 7.96 4.40
N ALA A 57 -2.35 8.51 3.18
CA ALA A 57 -1.95 7.82 1.95
C ALA A 57 -0.47 8.09 1.62
N LYS A 58 0.46 7.46 2.33
CA LYS A 58 1.91 7.72 2.24
C LYS A 58 2.63 6.91 1.14
N ASN A 59 1.97 5.96 0.49
CA ASN A 59 2.59 5.06 -0.49
C ASN A 59 2.28 5.48 -1.94
N LYS A 60 3.30 5.48 -2.79
CA LYS A 60 3.21 5.85 -4.22
C LYS A 60 2.70 4.73 -5.13
N GLY A 61 2.52 3.50 -4.63
CA GLY A 61 2.00 2.36 -5.40
C GLY A 61 0.59 2.63 -5.97
N TRP A 62 0.03 1.65 -6.66
CA TRP A 62 -1.36 1.66 -7.13
C TRP A 62 -2.23 0.71 -6.31
N LEU A 63 -3.54 0.86 -6.39
CA LEU A 63 -4.48 0.03 -5.65
C LEU A 63 -4.30 -1.45 -6.02
N GLN A 64 -3.95 -2.26 -5.02
CA GLN A 64 -3.84 -3.69 -5.18
C GLN A 64 -5.25 -4.33 -5.17
N PRO A 65 -5.49 -5.36 -5.98
CA PRO A 65 -6.76 -6.09 -5.93
C PRO A 65 -6.97 -6.74 -4.56
N LEU A 66 -8.22 -6.87 -4.16
CA LEU A 66 -8.59 -7.54 -2.90
C LEU A 66 -8.22 -9.04 -2.95
N ILE A 67 -8.35 -9.66 -4.11
CA ILE A 67 -7.94 -11.04 -4.39
C ILE A 67 -6.87 -11.00 -5.49
N PRO A 68 -5.58 -10.86 -5.12
CA PRO A 68 -4.49 -10.73 -6.10
C PRO A 68 -4.22 -12.02 -6.86
N ILE A 69 -4.56 -13.17 -6.28
CA ILE A 69 -4.38 -14.50 -6.85
C ILE A 69 -5.63 -15.31 -6.56
N LYS A 70 -6.12 -16.04 -7.56
CA LYS A 70 -7.29 -16.92 -7.41
C LYS A 70 -7.08 -17.93 -6.27
N GLY A 71 -8.01 -17.97 -5.33
CA GLY A 71 -7.97 -18.83 -4.15
C GLY A 71 -7.48 -18.16 -2.87
N VAL A 72 -6.84 -16.99 -2.95
CA VAL A 72 -6.51 -16.18 -1.78
C VAL A 72 -7.79 -15.67 -1.13
N VAL A 73 -7.86 -15.71 0.20
CA VAL A 73 -9.02 -15.29 1.00
C VAL A 73 -8.76 -13.87 1.53
N PRO A 74 -9.57 -12.87 1.17
CA PRO A 74 -9.47 -11.54 1.77
C PRO A 74 -9.97 -11.57 3.22
N VAL A 75 -9.29 -10.84 4.11
CA VAL A 75 -9.59 -10.79 5.56
C VAL A 75 -9.47 -9.38 6.10
N ASP A 76 -10.09 -9.15 7.24
CA ASP A 76 -10.04 -7.91 8.01
C ASP A 76 -9.22 -8.03 9.31
N GLU A 77 -9.25 -6.99 10.14
CA GLU A 77 -8.50 -6.90 11.41
C GLU A 77 -8.97 -7.94 12.43
N ILE A 78 -10.27 -8.26 12.44
CA ILE A 78 -10.82 -9.24 13.39
C ILE A 78 -10.29 -10.63 13.06
N ASP A 79 -10.21 -10.97 11.77
CA ASP A 79 -9.62 -12.23 11.32
C ASP A 79 -8.14 -12.31 11.71
N VAL A 80 -7.37 -11.22 11.54
CA VAL A 80 -5.96 -11.14 11.97
C VAL A 80 -5.82 -11.31 13.47
N LEU A 81 -6.65 -10.62 14.26
CA LEU A 81 -6.64 -10.75 15.74
C LEU A 81 -6.93 -12.21 16.19
N ASN A 82 -7.89 -12.87 15.56
CA ASN A 82 -8.18 -14.28 15.82
C ASN A 82 -7.01 -15.19 15.41
N ALA A 83 -6.38 -14.91 14.28
CA ALA A 83 -5.24 -15.69 13.78
C ALA A 83 -4.01 -15.63 14.70
N LEU A 84 -3.79 -14.50 15.39
CA LEU A 84 -2.69 -14.35 16.36
C LEU A 84 -2.79 -15.34 17.53
N ASN A 85 -3.98 -15.83 17.85
CA ASN A 85 -4.23 -16.81 18.90
C ASN A 85 -4.48 -18.24 18.37
N ASP A 86 -4.52 -18.42 17.02
CA ASP A 86 -4.72 -19.74 16.40
C ASP A 86 -3.37 -20.42 16.13
N LYS A 87 -3.11 -21.56 16.79
CA LYS A 87 -1.88 -22.35 16.61
C LYS A 87 -1.68 -22.88 15.18
N ASP A 88 -2.77 -23.02 14.41
CA ASP A 88 -2.76 -23.52 13.03
C ASP A 88 -2.63 -22.37 12.01
N SER A 89 -2.51 -21.14 12.50
CA SER A 89 -2.30 -19.91 11.73
C SER A 89 -0.94 -19.28 12.02
N ILE A 90 -0.50 -18.43 11.11
CA ILE A 90 0.69 -17.59 11.27
C ILE A 90 0.41 -16.24 10.59
N VAL A 91 0.60 -15.15 11.32
CA VAL A 91 0.49 -13.78 10.78
C VAL A 91 1.87 -13.35 10.31
N VAL A 92 2.00 -13.01 9.03
CA VAL A 92 3.29 -12.74 8.39
C VAL A 92 3.35 -11.30 7.88
N ASP A 93 4.29 -10.55 8.42
CA ASP A 93 4.69 -9.25 7.91
C ASP A 93 5.62 -9.44 6.72
N MET A 94 5.15 -9.15 5.52
CA MET A 94 5.89 -9.33 4.27
C MET A 94 6.62 -8.05 3.82
N ARG A 95 6.68 -7.04 4.68
CA ARG A 95 7.39 -5.78 4.39
C ARG A 95 8.91 -5.98 4.43
N VAL A 96 9.61 -5.00 3.85
CA VAL A 96 11.05 -4.88 4.05
C VAL A 96 11.40 -4.67 5.53
N VAL A 97 12.63 -5.04 5.91
CA VAL A 97 13.16 -4.95 7.29
C VAL A 97 12.94 -3.55 7.87
N ASP A 98 13.30 -2.51 7.13
CA ASP A 98 13.23 -1.10 7.57
C ASP A 98 11.81 -0.64 7.95
N ASP A 99 10.78 -1.20 7.32
CA ASP A 99 9.39 -0.89 7.66
C ASP A 99 8.95 -1.65 8.92
N ARG A 100 9.34 -2.92 9.03
CA ARG A 100 8.99 -3.75 10.17
C ARG A 100 9.61 -3.23 11.48
N VAL A 101 10.87 -2.82 11.48
CA VAL A 101 11.55 -2.32 12.70
C VAL A 101 10.94 -1.02 13.21
N LYS A 102 10.26 -0.24 12.37
CA LYS A 102 9.53 0.98 12.77
C LYS A 102 8.26 0.66 13.54
N GLY A 103 7.61 -0.44 13.21
CA GLY A 103 6.38 -0.90 13.86
C GLY A 103 5.75 -2.05 13.11
N THR A 104 5.22 -3.04 13.83
CA THR A 104 4.53 -4.21 13.27
C THR A 104 3.41 -4.68 14.18
N ILE A 105 2.57 -5.58 13.67
CA ILE A 105 1.51 -6.25 14.45
C ILE A 105 2.17 -7.16 15.49
N PRO A 106 1.84 -7.04 16.79
CA PRO A 106 2.36 -7.91 17.85
C PRO A 106 2.09 -9.39 17.54
N GLY A 107 3.09 -10.25 17.72
CA GLY A 107 2.97 -11.68 17.43
C GLY A 107 3.12 -12.06 15.96
N SER A 108 3.25 -11.11 15.06
CA SER A 108 3.55 -11.41 13.65
C SER A 108 5.01 -11.82 13.45
N VAL A 109 5.25 -12.71 12.48
CA VAL A 109 6.58 -13.12 12.04
C VAL A 109 7.02 -12.26 10.85
N GLY A 110 8.29 -11.83 10.83
CA GLY A 110 8.86 -11.07 9.73
C GLY A 110 9.45 -11.99 8.67
N ILE A 111 8.85 -12.03 7.49
CA ILE A 111 9.43 -12.72 6.33
C ILE A 111 9.28 -11.78 5.13
N PRO A 112 10.34 -11.05 4.74
CA PRO A 112 10.29 -10.12 3.63
C PRO A 112 9.77 -10.77 2.35
N TYR A 113 9.01 -10.01 1.57
CA TYR A 113 8.39 -10.48 0.33
C TYR A 113 9.38 -11.07 -0.68
N THR A 114 10.65 -10.67 -0.62
CA THR A 114 11.73 -11.19 -1.45
C THR A 114 12.24 -12.55 -0.99
N GLU A 115 11.98 -12.95 0.24
CA GLU A 115 12.54 -14.13 0.88
C GLU A 115 11.51 -15.23 1.13
N VAL A 116 10.23 -14.90 1.23
CA VAL A 116 9.18 -15.82 1.70
C VAL A 116 9.13 -17.13 0.89
N ALA A 117 9.35 -17.08 -0.42
CA ALA A 117 9.36 -18.27 -1.26
C ALA A 117 10.53 -19.22 -0.98
N MET A 118 11.60 -18.72 -0.36
CA MET A 118 12.77 -19.50 0.06
C MET A 118 12.68 -19.98 1.51
N ARG A 119 11.78 -19.38 2.29
CA ARG A 119 11.60 -19.61 3.74
C ARG A 119 10.23 -20.25 4.06
N MET A 120 9.63 -20.98 3.11
CA MET A 120 8.31 -21.61 3.33
C MET A 120 8.35 -22.76 4.35
N ASP A 121 9.52 -23.26 4.76
CA ASP A 121 9.66 -24.16 5.90
C ASP A 121 9.19 -23.51 7.21
N GLU A 122 9.36 -22.21 7.39
CA GLU A 122 8.84 -21.46 8.54
C GLU A 122 7.30 -21.40 8.55
N LEU A 123 6.68 -21.61 7.40
CA LEU A 123 5.22 -21.69 7.23
C LEU A 123 4.69 -23.14 7.36
N GLY A 124 5.56 -24.08 7.67
CA GLY A 124 5.23 -25.50 7.83
C GLY A 124 5.28 -26.33 6.53
N CYS A 125 5.89 -25.83 5.47
CA CYS A 125 6.17 -26.62 4.28
C CYS A 125 7.45 -27.44 4.44
N LYS A 126 7.55 -28.55 3.72
CA LYS A 126 8.80 -29.30 3.58
C LYS A 126 9.58 -28.81 2.36
N LYS A 127 10.88 -28.73 2.51
CA LYS A 127 11.80 -28.31 1.42
C LYS A 127 11.63 -29.21 0.21
N PRO A 128 11.84 -28.67 -1.02
CA PRO A 128 11.80 -29.47 -2.22
C PRO A 128 12.77 -30.65 -2.17
N ALA A 129 12.37 -31.79 -2.71
CA ALA A 129 13.28 -32.90 -2.94
C ALA A 129 14.33 -32.51 -4.01
N ALA A 130 15.46 -33.24 -4.05
CA ALA A 130 16.49 -33.03 -5.04
C ALA A 130 15.92 -33.05 -6.47
N GLY A 131 16.21 -32.01 -7.25
CA GLY A 131 15.70 -31.83 -8.61
C GLY A 131 14.29 -31.24 -8.73
N SER A 132 13.60 -30.92 -7.62
CA SER A 132 12.31 -30.22 -7.60
C SER A 132 12.47 -28.78 -7.15
N THR A 133 11.64 -27.89 -7.68
CA THR A 133 11.51 -26.50 -7.20
C THR A 133 10.23 -26.29 -6.37
N LYS A 134 9.38 -27.34 -6.25
CA LYS A 134 8.09 -27.26 -5.56
C LYS A 134 8.20 -27.75 -4.13
N TRP A 135 7.69 -26.94 -3.22
CA TRP A 135 7.55 -27.27 -1.81
C TRP A 135 6.36 -28.19 -1.55
N ASP A 136 6.49 -29.10 -0.59
CA ASP A 136 5.34 -29.84 -0.04
C ASP A 136 4.73 -29.02 1.11
N CYS A 137 3.65 -28.32 0.81
CA CYS A 137 2.92 -27.48 1.77
C CYS A 137 1.61 -28.11 2.25
N SER A 138 1.46 -29.45 2.13
CA SER A 138 0.25 -30.18 2.57
C SER A 138 -0.07 -29.91 4.05
N LYS A 139 0.96 -29.80 4.90
CA LYS A 139 0.85 -29.52 6.35
C LYS A 139 1.12 -28.05 6.70
N ALA A 140 1.20 -27.16 5.71
CA ALA A 140 1.43 -25.74 5.96
C ALA A 140 0.30 -25.12 6.81
N LYS A 141 0.67 -24.16 7.62
CA LYS A 141 -0.27 -23.30 8.39
C LYS A 141 -1.09 -22.41 7.45
N LYS A 142 -2.18 -21.86 7.96
CA LYS A 142 -2.86 -20.72 7.34
C LYS A 142 -1.98 -19.49 7.49
N VAL A 143 -1.68 -18.81 6.39
CA VAL A 143 -0.80 -17.62 6.37
C VAL A 143 -1.66 -16.37 6.24
N TYR A 144 -1.67 -15.55 7.26
CA TYR A 144 -2.29 -14.23 7.25
C TYR A 144 -1.25 -13.20 6.84
N ALA A 145 -1.28 -12.81 5.57
CA ALA A 145 -0.27 -12.01 4.91
C ALA A 145 -0.64 -10.53 4.91
N PHE A 146 0.28 -9.66 5.32
CA PHE A 146 0.08 -8.21 5.24
C PHE A 146 1.34 -7.46 4.81
N CYS A 147 1.15 -6.22 4.37
CA CYS A 147 2.22 -5.25 4.14
C CYS A 147 1.79 -3.84 4.58
N ASN A 148 2.25 -2.77 3.92
CA ASN A 148 1.97 -1.41 4.37
C ASN A 148 0.52 -0.96 4.18
N GLY A 149 -0.25 -1.55 3.26
CA GLY A 149 -1.64 -1.16 3.02
C GLY A 149 -2.11 -1.35 1.58
N PRO A 150 -3.28 -0.78 1.21
CA PRO A 150 -3.98 -1.10 -0.04
C PRO A 150 -3.23 -0.80 -1.34
N VAL A 151 -2.17 0.01 -1.29
CA VAL A 151 -1.34 0.36 -2.46
C VAL A 151 0.04 -0.29 -2.43
N CYS A 152 0.30 -1.17 -1.46
CA CYS A 152 1.58 -1.84 -1.29
C CYS A 152 1.62 -3.16 -2.09
N PRO A 153 2.54 -3.35 -3.04
CA PRO A 153 2.61 -4.56 -3.85
C PRO A 153 3.37 -5.72 -3.17
N GLN A 154 4.00 -5.51 -2.01
CA GLN A 154 4.92 -6.48 -1.39
C GLN A 154 4.21 -7.80 -1.07
N SER A 155 3.07 -7.78 -0.36
CA SER A 155 2.31 -9.01 -0.11
C SER A 155 1.77 -9.69 -1.37
N PRO A 156 1.16 -8.99 -2.36
CA PRO A 156 0.81 -9.60 -3.65
C PRO A 156 1.98 -10.27 -4.37
N MET A 157 3.16 -9.66 -4.39
CA MET A 157 4.37 -10.25 -4.98
C MET A 157 4.83 -11.50 -4.22
N ALA A 158 4.82 -11.44 -2.88
CA ALA A 158 5.12 -12.59 -2.02
C ALA A 158 4.17 -13.76 -2.28
N MET A 159 2.87 -13.51 -2.29
CA MET A 159 1.84 -14.52 -2.55
C MET A 159 1.99 -15.15 -3.93
N ALA A 160 2.36 -14.36 -4.96
CA ALA A 160 2.63 -14.87 -6.29
C ALA A 160 3.86 -15.82 -6.29
N ALA A 161 4.92 -15.46 -5.60
CA ALA A 161 6.11 -16.31 -5.48
C ALA A 161 5.81 -17.60 -4.71
N MET A 162 5.13 -17.50 -3.56
CA MET A 162 4.74 -18.66 -2.75
C MET A 162 3.88 -19.66 -3.56
N THR A 163 2.84 -19.17 -4.24
CA THR A 163 1.93 -20.03 -5.02
C THR A 163 2.62 -20.63 -6.23
N ARG A 164 3.47 -19.89 -6.91
CA ARG A 164 4.33 -20.40 -7.97
C ARG A 164 5.16 -21.58 -7.49
N ASP A 165 5.69 -21.52 -6.26
CA ASP A 165 6.62 -22.50 -5.72
C ASP A 165 5.94 -23.61 -4.88
N GLY A 166 4.60 -23.65 -4.87
CA GLY A 166 3.82 -24.79 -4.37
C GLY A 166 2.95 -24.52 -3.14
N PHE A 167 2.95 -23.30 -2.60
CA PHE A 167 2.07 -22.98 -1.49
C PHE A 167 0.60 -22.90 -1.93
N PRO A 168 -0.35 -23.56 -1.22
CA PRO A 168 -1.76 -23.53 -1.60
C PRO A 168 -2.34 -22.11 -1.43
N ALA A 169 -2.84 -21.50 -2.50
CA ALA A 169 -3.47 -20.17 -2.45
C ALA A 169 -4.65 -20.11 -1.45
N THR A 170 -5.37 -21.22 -1.28
CA THR A 170 -6.50 -21.36 -0.33
C THR A 170 -6.09 -21.33 1.14
N LYS A 171 -4.79 -21.43 1.44
CA LYS A 171 -4.22 -21.25 2.79
C LYS A 171 -3.62 -19.86 3.00
N ILE A 172 -3.75 -18.95 2.02
CA ILE A 172 -3.31 -17.56 2.13
C ILE A 172 -4.51 -16.66 2.41
N TYR A 173 -4.45 -15.97 3.52
CA TYR A 173 -5.42 -15.00 4.01
C TYR A 173 -4.79 -13.61 3.88
N TYR A 174 -5.35 -12.75 3.03
CA TYR A 174 -4.75 -11.47 2.69
C TYR A 174 -5.40 -10.32 3.44
N TYR A 175 -4.68 -9.77 4.41
CA TYR A 175 -5.03 -8.52 5.08
C TYR A 175 -4.50 -7.34 4.24
N ARG A 176 -5.34 -6.91 3.26
CA ARG A 176 -4.97 -5.84 2.31
C ARG A 176 -4.79 -4.48 3.00
N GLY A 177 -5.55 -4.21 4.06
CA GLY A 177 -5.46 -2.98 4.85
C GLY A 177 -4.07 -2.75 5.42
N GLY A 178 -3.43 -3.83 5.88
CA GLY A 178 -2.05 -3.81 6.38
C GLY A 178 -1.85 -2.85 7.54
N MET A 179 -0.63 -2.33 7.67
CA MET A 179 -0.30 -1.40 8.76
C MET A 179 -1.05 -0.08 8.67
N LEU A 180 -1.46 0.35 7.47
CA LEU A 180 -2.20 1.61 7.31
C LEU A 180 -3.56 1.57 8.03
N ASP A 181 -4.33 0.50 7.83
CA ASP A 181 -5.62 0.33 8.48
C ASP A 181 -5.45 0.01 9.97
N TRP A 182 -4.45 -0.84 10.31
CA TRP A 182 -4.10 -1.15 11.70
C TRP A 182 -3.81 0.11 12.52
N ASP A 183 -2.98 1.01 12.00
CA ASP A 183 -2.62 2.28 12.63
C ASP A 183 -3.81 3.26 12.66
N ALA A 184 -4.63 3.31 11.61
CA ALA A 184 -5.80 4.17 11.54
C ALA A 184 -6.86 3.81 12.58
N LEU A 185 -6.96 2.53 12.95
CA LEU A 185 -7.83 2.04 14.03
C LEU A 185 -7.22 2.22 15.43
N GLY A 186 -5.98 2.68 15.53
CA GLY A 186 -5.28 2.87 16.82
C GLY A 186 -4.91 1.55 17.50
N LEU A 187 -4.78 0.45 16.75
CA LEU A 187 -4.38 -0.84 17.28
C LEU A 187 -2.89 -0.84 17.67
N THR A 188 -2.56 -1.59 18.72
CA THR A 188 -1.21 -1.66 19.26
C THR A 188 -0.20 -2.15 18.23
N THR A 189 0.95 -1.48 18.17
CA THR A 189 2.13 -1.89 17.40
C THR A 189 3.33 -2.09 18.31
N ILE A 190 4.27 -2.92 17.89
CA ILE A 190 5.56 -3.12 18.54
C ILE A 190 6.68 -2.91 17.55
N LYS A 191 7.89 -2.63 18.00
CA LYS A 191 9.10 -2.70 17.16
C LYS A 191 9.30 -4.15 16.71
N GLY A 192 9.48 -4.35 15.41
CA GLY A 192 9.74 -5.67 14.86
C GLY A 192 11.21 -6.08 15.01
N GLU A 193 11.43 -7.38 15.14
CA GLU A 193 12.74 -8.04 15.09
C GLU A 193 12.76 -8.99 13.88
N PHE A 194 13.99 -9.37 13.43
CA PHE A 194 14.24 -10.32 12.33
C PHE A 194 15.18 -11.43 12.78
#